data_e8b610ae2ed4741bc6d542a72d8276e8
#
_entry.id   e8b610ae2ed4741bc6d542a72d8276e8
#
_cell.length_a   1.000
_cell.length_b   1.000
_cell.length_c   1.000
_cell.angle_alpha   90.00
_cell.angle_beta   90.00
_cell.angle_gamma   90.00
#
_symmetry.space_group_name_H-M   'P 1'
#
loop_
_entity.id
_entity.type
_entity.pdbx_description
1 polymer ?
#
loop_
_entity_poly.entity_id
_entity_poly.type
_entity_poly.pdbx_seq_one_letter_code
_entity_poly.pdbx_strand_id
1 'polypeptide(L)'
;DILSERERLSFSTAAAALARECPSINGTANIGEALYGCCDTNDDRDRELKRLCRLLSCDTVPELAAILRGTIKYIQTKSKVKLNYAMLIEDMLYWDKDKKMKWAKSFYGNIPNNQNAKEVKNVSK
;
A
#
# COMPACT_ATOMS: atom_id res chain seq x y z
N ASP A 1 4.88 -29.61 -3.33
CA ASP A 1 4.50 -28.58 -2.39
C ASP A 1 3.16 -27.98 -2.77
N ILE A 2 2.30 -27.83 -1.79
CA ILE A 2 0.93 -27.38 -2.04
C ILE A 2 0.89 -25.89 -2.38
N LEU A 3 1.70 -25.11 -1.69
CA LEU A 3 1.73 -23.66 -1.90
C LEU A 3 2.99 -23.24 -2.64
N SER A 4 2.84 -22.35 -3.61
CA SER A 4 3.98 -21.75 -4.28
C SER A 4 4.71 -20.83 -3.31
N GLU A 5 5.94 -20.46 -3.68
CA GLU A 5 6.71 -19.51 -2.89
C GLU A 5 5.95 -18.19 -2.75
N ARG A 6 5.32 -17.74 -3.84
CA ARG A 6 4.53 -16.51 -3.84
C ARG A 6 3.40 -16.56 -2.81
N GLU A 7 2.68 -17.68 -2.79
CA GLU A 7 1.59 -17.84 -1.83
C GLU A 7 2.09 -17.86 -0.40
N ARG A 8 3.17 -18.57 -0.14
CA ARG A 8 3.74 -18.63 1.21
C ARG A 8 4.18 -17.26 1.69
N LEU A 9 4.85 -16.50 0.82
CA LEU A 9 5.30 -15.16 1.19
C LEU A 9 4.11 -14.22 1.44
N SER A 10 3.09 -14.30 0.60
CA SER A 10 1.91 -13.45 0.76
C SER A 10 1.20 -13.73 2.06
N PHE A 11 0.93 -15.01 2.34
CA PHE A 11 0.24 -15.39 3.56
C PHE A 11 1.07 -15.10 4.80
N SER A 12 2.37 -15.40 4.77
CA SER A 12 3.20 -15.18 5.95
C SER A 12 3.38 -13.69 6.25
N THR A 13 3.46 -12.86 5.22
CA THR A 13 3.56 -11.41 5.41
C THR A 13 2.30 -10.86 6.09
N ALA A 14 1.15 -11.26 5.57
CA ALA A 14 -0.12 -10.80 6.14
C ALA A 14 -0.35 -11.38 7.54
N ALA A 15 0.00 -12.64 7.75
CA ALA A 15 -0.18 -13.29 9.06
C ALA A 15 0.69 -12.62 10.12
N ALA A 16 1.94 -12.29 9.79
CA ALA A 16 2.81 -11.60 10.72
C ALA A 16 2.26 -10.21 11.08
N ALA A 17 1.68 -9.54 10.09
CA ALA A 17 1.08 -8.23 10.31
C ALA A 17 -0.14 -8.31 11.22
N LEU A 18 -1.01 -9.31 10.96
CA LEU A 18 -2.19 -9.52 11.79
C LEU A 18 -1.85 -9.88 13.23
N ALA A 19 -0.76 -10.61 13.41
CA ALA A 19 -0.32 -10.99 14.77
C ALA A 19 0.06 -9.77 15.59
N ARG A 20 0.52 -8.71 14.95
CA ARG A 20 0.88 -7.48 15.65
C ARG A 20 -0.33 -6.58 15.92
N GLU A 21 -1.40 -6.75 15.15
CA GLU A 21 -2.62 -5.97 15.35
C GLU A 21 -3.70 -6.79 16.02
N CYS A 22 -4.67 -6.12 16.61
CA CYS A 22 -5.85 -6.80 17.11
C CYS A 22 -6.61 -7.39 15.91
N PRO A 23 -6.88 -8.70 15.92
CA PRO A 23 -7.52 -9.35 14.76
C PRO A 23 -8.90 -8.78 14.40
N SER A 24 -9.56 -8.13 15.36
CA SER A 24 -10.87 -7.54 15.10
C SER A 24 -10.78 -6.25 14.32
N ILE A 25 -9.59 -5.74 14.09
CA ILE A 25 -9.41 -4.46 13.40
C ILE A 25 -8.84 -4.73 12.01
N ASN A 26 -9.72 -5.16 11.11
CA ASN A 26 -9.39 -5.27 9.71
C ASN A 26 -10.04 -4.09 9.00
N GLY A 27 -9.23 -3.28 8.30
CA GLY A 27 -9.74 -2.09 7.67
C GLY A 27 -10.16 -2.31 6.23
N THR A 28 -10.29 -1.21 5.50
CA THR A 28 -10.71 -1.23 4.11
C THR A 28 -9.64 -0.68 3.16
N ALA A 29 -8.51 -0.25 3.69
CA ALA A 29 -7.49 0.45 2.91
C ALA A 29 -6.50 -0.51 2.26
N ASN A 30 -6.09 -0.17 1.03
CA ASN A 30 -4.94 -0.81 0.43
C ASN A 30 -3.67 -0.05 0.86
N ILE A 31 -2.52 -0.49 0.36
CA ILE A 31 -1.24 0.12 0.76
C ILE A 31 -1.17 1.60 0.40
N GLY A 32 -1.65 1.97 -0.79
CA GLY A 32 -1.62 3.38 -1.21
C GLY A 32 -2.44 4.27 -0.29
N GLU A 33 -3.64 3.85 0.04
CA GLU A 33 -4.50 4.60 0.95
C GLU A 33 -3.90 4.68 2.34
N ALA A 34 -3.32 3.57 2.81
CA ALA A 34 -2.74 3.52 4.14
C ALA A 34 -1.52 4.42 4.25
N LEU A 35 -0.67 4.47 3.22
CA LEU A 35 0.48 5.37 3.23
C LEU A 35 0.03 6.82 3.20
N TYR A 36 -0.99 7.14 2.43
CA TYR A 36 -1.52 8.50 2.47
C TYR A 36 -2.04 8.84 3.87
N GLY A 37 -2.60 7.86 4.56
CA GLY A 37 -3.06 8.02 5.94
C GLY A 37 -1.96 8.33 6.93
N CYS A 38 -0.69 8.15 6.55
CA CYS A 38 0.45 8.52 7.39
C CYS A 38 0.84 10.00 7.22
N CYS A 39 0.20 10.72 6.27
CA CYS A 39 0.58 12.08 5.94
C CYS A 39 -0.19 13.09 6.77
N ASP A 40 0.52 14.05 7.35
CA ASP A 40 -0.09 15.19 8.05
C ASP A 40 0.20 16.49 7.31
N THR A 41 1.31 16.56 6.57
CA THR A 41 1.77 17.75 5.87
C THR A 41 2.15 17.39 4.44
N ASN A 42 2.45 18.42 3.63
CA ASN A 42 2.96 18.19 2.28
C ASN A 42 4.33 17.53 2.28
N ASP A 43 5.15 17.84 3.27
CA ASP A 43 6.46 17.19 3.41
C ASP A 43 6.29 15.70 3.70
N ASP A 44 5.32 15.36 4.53
CA ASP A 44 4.99 13.96 4.81
C ASP A 44 4.56 13.26 3.54
N ARG A 45 3.79 13.93 2.70
CA ARG A 45 3.32 13.36 1.45
C ARG A 45 4.49 12.95 0.55
N ASP A 46 5.49 13.80 0.44
CA ASP A 46 6.67 13.49 -0.37
C ASP A 46 7.41 12.28 0.19
N ARG A 47 7.53 12.20 1.51
CA ARG A 47 8.19 11.07 2.16
C ARG A 47 7.44 9.77 1.92
N GLU A 48 6.14 9.79 2.07
CA GLU A 48 5.33 8.58 1.87
C GLU A 48 5.27 8.18 0.40
N LEU A 49 5.29 9.14 -0.49
CA LEU A 49 5.35 8.86 -1.92
C LEU A 49 6.64 8.11 -2.28
N LYS A 50 7.74 8.48 -1.66
CA LYS A 50 9.01 7.77 -1.88
C LYS A 50 8.92 6.32 -1.41
N ARG A 51 8.26 6.09 -0.26
CA ARG A 51 8.03 4.72 0.20
C ARG A 51 7.20 3.92 -0.78
N LEU A 52 6.13 4.54 -1.28
CA LEU A 52 5.27 3.90 -2.26
C LEU A 52 6.05 3.57 -3.53
N CYS A 53 6.85 4.51 -4.02
CA CYS A 53 7.65 4.29 -5.23
C CYS A 53 8.61 3.12 -5.08
N ARG A 54 9.19 2.94 -3.90
CA ARG A 54 10.05 1.78 -3.64
C ARG A 54 9.28 0.48 -3.78
N LEU A 55 8.07 0.43 -3.26
CA LEU A 55 7.23 -0.75 -3.40
C LEU A 55 6.85 -1.00 -4.86
N LEU A 56 6.51 0.08 -5.58
CA LEU A 56 6.10 -0.03 -6.97
C LEU A 56 7.25 -0.42 -7.89
N SER A 57 8.49 -0.24 -7.44
CA SER A 57 9.65 -0.64 -8.23
C SER A 57 9.94 -2.13 -8.13
N CYS A 58 9.28 -2.84 -7.24
CA CYS A 58 9.46 -4.28 -7.10
C CYS A 58 8.73 -5.01 -8.22
N ASP A 59 9.44 -5.92 -8.89
CA ASP A 59 8.84 -6.69 -9.98
C ASP A 59 8.43 -8.09 -9.56
N THR A 60 8.97 -8.58 -8.46
CA THR A 60 8.69 -9.93 -7.96
C THR A 60 8.11 -9.87 -6.56
N VAL A 61 7.37 -10.92 -6.20
CA VAL A 61 6.79 -11.01 -4.85
C VAL A 61 7.86 -11.11 -3.76
N PRO A 62 8.95 -11.85 -3.93
CA PRO A 62 10.01 -11.84 -2.91
C PRO A 62 10.59 -10.47 -2.62
N GLU A 63 10.84 -9.67 -3.66
CA GLU A 63 11.32 -8.30 -3.48
C GLU A 63 10.29 -7.46 -2.72
N LEU A 64 9.04 -7.57 -3.16
CA LEU A 64 7.94 -6.82 -2.55
C LEU A 64 7.78 -7.18 -1.08
N ALA A 65 7.79 -8.48 -0.77
CA ALA A 65 7.61 -8.95 0.61
C ALA A 65 8.72 -8.44 1.52
N ALA A 66 9.95 -8.40 1.02
CA ALA A 66 11.08 -7.95 1.82
C ALA A 66 10.92 -6.50 2.28
N ILE A 67 10.43 -5.64 1.38
CA ILE A 67 10.22 -4.22 1.70
C ILE A 67 8.92 -4.04 2.48
N LEU A 68 7.90 -4.80 2.09
CA LEU A 68 6.55 -4.61 2.61
C LEU A 68 6.43 -4.88 4.10
N ARG A 69 7.21 -5.82 4.61
CA ARG A 69 7.17 -6.12 6.05
C ARG A 69 7.42 -4.90 6.91
N GLY A 70 8.47 -4.15 6.58
CA GLY A 70 8.77 -2.91 7.29
C GLY A 70 7.73 -1.83 7.04
N THR A 71 7.23 -1.76 5.82
CA THR A 71 6.21 -0.79 5.45
C THR A 71 4.90 -1.03 6.21
N ILE A 72 4.50 -2.28 6.34
CA ILE A 72 3.28 -2.61 7.08
C ILE A 72 3.42 -2.23 8.54
N LYS A 73 4.57 -2.55 9.14
CA LYS A 73 4.82 -2.18 10.53
C LYS A 73 4.74 -0.66 10.72
N TYR A 74 5.29 0.09 9.79
CA TYR A 74 5.24 1.54 9.81
C TYR A 74 3.79 2.04 9.71
N ILE A 75 3.02 1.45 8.78
CA ILE A 75 1.61 1.80 8.61
C ILE A 75 0.81 1.51 9.88
N GLN A 76 1.03 0.36 10.49
CA GLN A 76 0.31 -0.01 11.72
C GLN A 76 0.57 0.97 12.84
N THR A 77 1.76 1.55 12.87
CA THR A 77 2.15 2.49 13.91
C THR A 77 1.64 3.89 13.63
N LYS A 78 1.63 4.30 12.37
CA LYS A 78 1.47 5.71 12.02
C LYS A 78 0.22 6.06 11.23
N SER A 79 -0.36 5.13 10.49
CA SER A 79 -1.46 5.45 9.60
C SER A 79 -2.77 5.67 10.37
N LYS A 80 -3.56 6.62 9.88
CA LYS A 80 -4.88 6.92 10.42
C LYS A 80 -5.94 5.92 9.94
N VAL A 81 -5.61 5.15 8.93
CA VAL A 81 -6.54 4.17 8.37
C VAL A 81 -5.98 2.77 8.51
N LYS A 82 -6.85 1.78 8.51
CA LYS A 82 -6.46 0.39 8.73
C LYS A 82 -6.43 -0.39 7.42
N LEU A 83 -5.41 -1.24 7.29
CA LEU A 83 -5.23 -2.08 6.11
C LEU A 83 -6.28 -3.18 6.05
N ASN A 84 -6.70 -3.48 4.83
CA ASN A 84 -7.48 -4.69 4.55
C ASN A 84 -6.48 -5.79 4.19
N TYR A 85 -6.27 -6.74 5.11
CA TYR A 85 -5.23 -7.76 4.93
C TYR A 85 -5.61 -8.80 3.89
N ALA A 86 -6.88 -9.07 3.71
CA ALA A 86 -7.31 -9.97 2.64
C ALA A 86 -7.00 -9.37 1.27
N MET A 87 -7.25 -8.09 1.12
CA MET A 87 -6.92 -7.37 -0.12
C MET A 87 -5.41 -7.34 -0.34
N LEU A 88 -4.64 -7.19 0.73
CA LEU A 88 -3.19 -7.20 0.64
C LEU A 88 -2.68 -8.54 0.12
N ILE A 89 -3.20 -9.63 0.65
CA ILE A 89 -2.82 -10.96 0.17
C ILE A 89 -3.12 -11.10 -1.31
N GLU A 90 -4.31 -10.69 -1.72
CA GLU A 90 -4.70 -10.77 -3.12
C GLU A 90 -3.79 -9.94 -4.01
N ASP A 91 -3.47 -8.73 -3.59
CA ASP A 91 -2.57 -7.87 -4.36
C ASP A 91 -1.19 -8.49 -4.51
N MET A 92 -0.69 -9.13 -3.46
CA MET A 92 0.61 -9.80 -3.53
C MET A 92 0.58 -11.03 -4.42
N LEU A 93 -0.49 -11.83 -4.32
CA LEU A 93 -0.61 -13.05 -5.13
C LEU A 93 -0.63 -12.74 -6.63
N TYR A 94 -1.25 -11.64 -7.00
CA TYR A 94 -1.41 -11.25 -8.40
C TYR A 94 -0.66 -9.96 -8.71
N TRP A 95 0.52 -9.82 -8.11
CA TRP A 95 1.33 -8.62 -8.25
C TRP A 95 1.71 -8.38 -9.71
N ASP A 96 1.24 -7.26 -10.25
CA ASP A 96 1.47 -6.88 -11.63
C ASP A 96 1.28 -5.37 -11.80
N LYS A 97 1.28 -4.90 -13.03
CA LYS A 97 1.09 -3.47 -13.33
C LYS A 97 -0.24 -2.94 -12.81
N ASP A 98 -1.28 -3.76 -12.86
CA ASP A 98 -2.61 -3.32 -12.43
C ASP A 98 -2.64 -3.08 -10.92
N LYS A 99 -1.99 -3.94 -10.15
CA LYS A 99 -1.92 -3.76 -8.70
C LYS A 99 -1.07 -2.56 -8.34
N LYS A 100 0.06 -2.38 -9.05
CA LYS A 100 0.90 -1.20 -8.86
C LYS A 100 0.10 0.07 -9.12
N MET A 101 -0.64 0.10 -10.22
CA MET A 101 -1.46 1.26 -10.58
C MET A 101 -2.55 1.51 -9.55
N LYS A 102 -3.18 0.45 -9.05
CA LYS A 102 -4.20 0.57 -8.02
C LYS A 102 -3.66 1.26 -6.77
N TRP A 103 -2.49 0.83 -6.31
CA TRP A 103 -1.87 1.45 -5.13
C TRP A 103 -1.52 2.90 -5.39
N ALA A 104 -0.97 3.20 -6.57
CA ALA A 104 -0.63 4.58 -6.94
C ALA A 104 -1.87 5.46 -7.00
N LYS A 105 -2.92 5.00 -7.66
CA LYS A 105 -4.16 5.76 -7.75
C LYS A 105 -4.79 6.01 -6.40
N SER A 106 -4.72 5.03 -5.51
CA SER A 106 -5.29 5.19 -4.17
C SER A 106 -4.54 6.24 -3.37
N PHE A 107 -3.24 6.34 -3.55
CA PHE A 107 -2.45 7.38 -2.90
C PHE A 107 -2.82 8.76 -3.45
N TYR A 108 -2.74 8.92 -4.77
CA TYR A 108 -3.00 10.20 -5.42
C TYR A 108 -4.46 10.62 -5.32
N GLY A 109 -5.37 9.67 -5.32
CA GLY A 109 -6.80 9.94 -5.24
C GLY A 109 -7.21 10.58 -3.92
N ASN A 110 -6.39 10.48 -2.89
CA ASN A 110 -6.66 11.11 -1.61
C ASN A 110 -6.16 12.56 -1.53
N ILE A 111 -5.42 13.02 -2.53
CA ILE A 111 -4.98 14.41 -2.59
C ILE A 111 -6.21 15.31 -2.78
N PRO A 112 -6.27 16.47 -2.08
CA PRO A 112 -7.45 17.31 -2.13
C PRO A 112 -7.94 17.62 -3.54
N ASN A 113 -9.25 17.56 -3.73
CA ASN A 113 -9.89 17.70 -5.04
C ASN A 113 -9.55 18.98 -5.78
N ASN A 114 -9.40 20.09 -5.07
CA ASN A 114 -9.10 21.36 -5.72
C ASN A 114 -7.75 21.31 -6.45
N GLN A 115 -6.76 20.62 -5.88
CA GLN A 115 -5.48 20.45 -6.54
C GLN A 115 -5.61 19.51 -7.73
N ASN A 116 -6.31 18.41 -7.55
CA ASN A 116 -6.53 17.45 -8.62
C ASN A 116 -7.29 18.08 -9.78
N ALA A 117 -8.31 18.87 -9.47
CA ALA A 117 -9.09 19.53 -10.50
C ALA A 117 -8.24 20.50 -11.31
N LYS A 118 -7.37 21.25 -10.65
CA LYS A 118 -6.46 22.16 -11.34
C LYS A 118 -5.51 21.41 -12.26
N GLU A 119 -4.94 20.32 -11.77
CA GLU A 119 -4.02 19.52 -12.55
C GLU A 119 -4.69 18.93 -13.77
N VAL A 120 -5.89 18.39 -13.59
CA VAL A 120 -6.63 17.81 -14.69
C VAL A 120 -6.98 18.87 -15.73
N LYS A 121 -7.41 20.04 -15.31
CA LYS A 121 -7.71 21.12 -16.25
C LYS A 121 -6.48 21.53 -17.02
N ASN A 122 -5.35 21.62 -16.36
CA ASN A 122 -4.11 22.01 -17.02
C ASN A 122 -3.69 20.97 -18.04
N VAL A 123 -3.85 19.70 -17.71
CA VAL A 123 -3.46 18.61 -18.60
C VAL A 123 -4.39 18.54 -19.81
N SER A 124 -5.68 18.77 -19.61
CA SER A 124 -6.63 18.64 -20.68
C SER A 124 -6.59 19.81 -21.68
N LYS A 125 -5.81 20.81 -21.38
CA LYS A 125 -5.58 21.89 -22.32
C LYS A 125 -4.33 21.64 -23.14
#